data_0ad8f72403703716641ff7c93e5096d5
#
_entry.id   0ad8f72403703716641ff7c93e5096d5
#
_cell.length_a   1.000
_cell.length_b   1.000
_cell.length_c   1.000
_cell.angle_alpha   90.00
_cell.angle_beta   90.00
_cell.angle_gamma   90.00
#
_symmetry.space_group_name_H-M   'P 1'
#
loop_
_entity.id
_entity.type
_entity.pdbx_description
1 polymer ?
#
loop_
_entity_poly.entity_id
_entity_poly.type
_entity_poly.pdbx_seq_one_letter_code
_entity_poly.pdbx_strand_id
1 'polypeptide(L)'
;DDGRQSHLKKSGTPTRGGIMMVLAIALGCLPFLKKAPETLPVMGFTLAFGFIGFLDDFLKIHRKQSEGLKAWQKFSLQLIATGVLAYRLFRTGNYGDILLPFSGSFETGILLPLGGLFVPFVFLVVLGTDNGVNFTAGLDGLCSSVTAVVALFFAAVACRFTPGAAPVSGAVLGALLGFLLFHC
;
A
#
# COMPACT_ATOMS: atom_id res chain seq x y z
N ASP A 1 -17.66 -32.42 3.24
CA ASP A 1 -16.51 -31.98 2.41
C ASP A 1 -16.88 -31.23 1.12
N ASP A 2 -17.99 -30.48 1.12
CA ASP A 2 -18.49 -29.79 -0.09
C ASP A 2 -18.14 -28.28 -0.18
N GLY A 3 -17.23 -27.79 0.64
CA GLY A 3 -16.90 -26.35 0.69
C GLY A 3 -15.87 -25.88 -0.32
N ARG A 4 -15.27 -26.71 -1.17
CA ARG A 4 -14.05 -26.35 -1.95
C ARG A 4 -14.23 -26.28 -3.47
N GLN A 5 -15.38 -26.59 -4.02
CA GLN A 5 -15.55 -26.60 -5.49
C GLN A 5 -15.81 -25.21 -6.10
N SER A 6 -16.27 -24.22 -5.33
CA SER A 6 -16.48 -22.86 -5.83
C SER A 6 -15.18 -22.07 -6.03
N HIS A 7 -14.10 -22.45 -5.34
CA HIS A 7 -12.79 -21.80 -5.47
C HIS A 7 -11.98 -22.24 -6.70
N LEU A 8 -12.27 -23.38 -7.29
CA LEU A 8 -11.52 -23.92 -8.44
C LEU A 8 -11.87 -23.26 -9.78
N LYS A 9 -12.98 -22.55 -9.89
CA LYS A 9 -13.37 -21.84 -11.13
C LYS A 9 -12.77 -20.44 -11.30
N LYS A 10 -12.11 -19.88 -10.28
CA LYS A 10 -11.53 -18.52 -10.31
C LYS A 10 -10.01 -18.48 -10.49
N SER A 11 -9.35 -19.54 -10.92
CA SER A 11 -7.88 -19.65 -10.96
C SER A 11 -7.17 -18.86 -12.09
N GLY A 12 -7.77 -17.84 -12.68
CA GLY A 12 -7.12 -17.07 -13.75
C GLY A 12 -7.24 -15.56 -13.66
N THR A 13 -8.03 -15.02 -12.74
CA THR A 13 -8.41 -13.60 -12.72
C THR A 13 -7.53 -12.71 -11.82
N PRO A 14 -6.95 -13.15 -10.70
CA PRO A 14 -6.28 -12.24 -9.74
C PRO A 14 -5.06 -11.52 -10.31
N THR A 15 -4.23 -12.19 -11.09
CA THR A 15 -2.95 -11.62 -11.55
C THR A 15 -3.15 -10.53 -12.59
N ARG A 16 -4.16 -10.64 -13.45
CA ARG A 16 -4.43 -9.61 -14.46
C ARG A 16 -4.93 -8.32 -13.84
N GLY A 17 -5.80 -8.40 -12.83
CA GLY A 17 -6.31 -7.24 -12.11
C GLY A 17 -5.21 -6.48 -11.36
N GLY A 18 -4.32 -7.17 -10.67
CA GLY A 18 -3.19 -6.57 -9.95
C GLY A 18 -2.23 -5.81 -10.86
N ILE A 19 -1.86 -6.38 -12.02
CA ILE A 19 -1.01 -5.69 -13.01
C ILE A 19 -1.69 -4.41 -13.53
N MET A 20 -2.98 -4.50 -13.86
CA MET A 20 -3.74 -3.34 -14.35
C MET A 20 -3.80 -2.23 -13.31
N MET A 21 -4.01 -2.56 -12.04
CA MET A 21 -4.00 -1.57 -10.95
C MET A 21 -2.63 -0.91 -10.79
N VAL A 22 -1.55 -1.68 -10.77
CA VAL A 22 -0.18 -1.15 -10.67
C VAL A 22 0.15 -0.22 -11.83
N LEU A 23 -0.21 -0.59 -13.06
CA LEU A 23 -0.02 0.24 -14.25
C LEU A 23 -0.89 1.50 -14.19
N ALA A 24 -2.15 1.40 -13.77
CA ALA A 24 -3.05 2.55 -13.63
C ALA A 24 -2.51 3.55 -12.60
N ILE A 25 -2.00 3.08 -11.47
CA ILE A 25 -1.37 3.93 -10.45
C ILE A 25 -0.13 4.62 -11.02
N ALA A 26 0.76 3.88 -11.68
CA ALA A 26 1.97 4.44 -12.27
C ALA A 26 1.63 5.52 -13.31
N LEU A 27 0.75 5.21 -14.27
CA LEU A 27 0.34 6.15 -15.32
C LEU A 27 -0.40 7.36 -14.74
N GLY A 28 -1.26 7.17 -13.75
CA GLY A 28 -1.99 8.25 -13.08
C GLY A 28 -1.08 9.24 -12.34
N CYS A 29 0.07 8.79 -11.85
CA CYS A 29 1.03 9.66 -11.17
C CYS A 29 1.96 10.43 -12.11
N LEU A 30 2.22 9.94 -13.34
CA LEU A 30 3.18 10.55 -14.28
C LEU A 30 2.99 12.05 -14.52
N PRO A 31 1.76 12.57 -14.76
CA PRO A 31 1.55 13.99 -15.01
C PRO A 31 1.96 14.91 -13.84
N PHE A 32 1.99 14.35 -12.64
CA PHE A 32 2.24 15.11 -11.41
C PHE A 32 3.71 15.14 -11.00
N LEU A 33 4.56 14.25 -11.54
CA LEU A 33 5.97 14.14 -11.16
C LEU A 33 6.78 15.43 -11.37
N LYS A 34 6.43 16.22 -12.41
CA LYS A 34 7.08 17.51 -12.66
C LYS A 34 6.64 18.61 -11.69
N LYS A 35 5.37 18.55 -11.25
CA LYS A 35 4.77 19.58 -10.38
C LYS A 35 5.01 19.31 -8.89
N ALA A 36 5.10 18.04 -8.52
CA ALA A 36 5.29 17.57 -7.16
C ALA A 36 6.32 16.43 -7.14
N PRO A 37 7.64 16.75 -7.14
CA PRO A 37 8.70 15.74 -7.16
C PRO A 37 8.67 14.79 -5.98
N GLU A 38 8.04 15.19 -4.88
CA GLU A 38 7.79 14.37 -3.69
C GLU A 38 6.85 13.18 -3.96
N THR A 39 6.08 13.24 -5.06
CA THR A 39 5.25 12.12 -5.53
C THR A 39 6.11 10.91 -5.92
N LEU A 40 7.31 11.13 -6.45
CA LEU A 40 8.18 10.06 -6.93
C LEU A 40 8.55 9.02 -5.85
N PRO A 41 9.03 9.42 -4.65
CA PRO A 41 9.30 8.45 -3.60
C PRO A 41 8.05 7.69 -3.14
N VAL A 42 6.93 8.38 -2.96
CA VAL A 42 5.68 7.72 -2.53
C VAL A 42 5.21 6.71 -3.57
N MET A 43 5.21 7.10 -4.85
CA MET A 43 4.91 6.20 -5.96
C MET A 43 5.90 5.02 -6.00
N GLY A 44 7.20 5.28 -5.84
CA GLY A 44 8.23 4.25 -5.86
C GLY A 44 8.01 3.18 -4.79
N PHE A 45 7.66 3.57 -3.56
CA PHE A 45 7.34 2.61 -2.50
C PHE A 45 6.03 1.87 -2.75
N THR A 46 4.99 2.56 -3.23
CA THR A 46 3.72 1.94 -3.62
C THR A 46 3.95 0.85 -4.69
N LEU A 47 4.75 1.16 -5.71
CA LEU A 47 5.10 0.21 -6.77
C LEU A 47 5.98 -0.94 -6.25
N ALA A 48 6.91 -0.68 -5.32
CA ALA A 48 7.75 -1.72 -4.73
C ALA A 48 6.92 -2.75 -3.95
N PHE A 49 5.98 -2.32 -3.10
CA PHE A 49 5.07 -3.22 -2.40
C PHE A 49 4.10 -3.91 -3.37
N GLY A 50 3.58 -3.19 -4.35
CA GLY A 50 2.78 -3.77 -5.44
C GLY A 50 3.52 -4.86 -6.21
N PHE A 51 4.81 -4.68 -6.46
CA PHE A 51 5.67 -5.67 -7.11
C PHE A 51 5.91 -6.91 -6.25
N ILE A 52 6.06 -6.75 -4.92
CA ILE A 52 6.16 -7.90 -3.99
C ILE A 52 4.86 -8.74 -4.06
N GLY A 53 3.70 -8.11 -4.04
CA GLY A 53 2.41 -8.79 -4.20
C GLY A 53 2.28 -9.47 -5.56
N PHE A 54 2.69 -8.79 -6.63
CA PHE A 54 2.73 -9.36 -7.98
C PHE A 54 3.61 -10.60 -8.08
N LEU A 55 4.81 -10.56 -7.50
CA LEU A 55 5.72 -11.71 -7.47
C LEU A 55 5.11 -12.91 -6.75
N ASP A 56 4.43 -12.67 -5.64
CA ASP A 56 3.75 -13.71 -4.88
C ASP A 56 2.70 -14.42 -5.74
N ASP A 57 1.84 -13.66 -6.40
CA ASP A 57 0.78 -14.19 -7.24
C ASP A 57 1.31 -14.81 -8.54
N PHE A 58 2.33 -14.22 -9.15
CA PHE A 58 2.99 -14.77 -10.34
C PHE A 58 3.61 -16.15 -10.06
N LEU A 59 4.25 -16.30 -8.90
CA LEU A 59 4.85 -17.59 -8.51
C LEU A 59 3.79 -18.67 -8.25
N LYS A 60 2.64 -18.31 -7.66
CA LYS A 60 1.51 -19.23 -7.48
C LYS A 60 1.04 -19.81 -8.82
N ILE A 61 0.89 -18.93 -9.81
CA ILE A 61 0.42 -19.34 -11.15
C ILE A 61 1.47 -20.16 -11.88
N HIS A 62 2.71 -19.68 -11.90
CA HIS A 62 3.78 -20.34 -12.65
C HIS A 62 4.11 -21.73 -12.11
N ARG A 63 4.09 -21.89 -10.79
CA ARG A 63 4.35 -23.17 -10.14
C ARG A 63 3.12 -24.07 -10.03
N LYS A 64 1.92 -23.56 -10.40
CA LYS A 64 0.63 -24.26 -10.24
C LYS A 64 0.42 -24.78 -8.81
N GLN A 65 0.86 -24.02 -7.82
CA GLN A 65 0.79 -24.34 -6.40
C GLN A 65 -0.03 -23.26 -5.68
N SER A 66 -0.68 -23.61 -4.59
CA SER A 66 -1.40 -22.65 -3.73
C SER A 66 -0.45 -21.69 -3.00
N GLU A 67 0.82 -22.06 -2.88
CA GLU A 67 1.84 -21.24 -2.21
C GLU A 67 2.71 -20.51 -3.23
N GLY A 68 2.77 -19.17 -3.12
CA GLY A 68 3.65 -18.30 -3.90
C GLY A 68 5.04 -18.18 -3.29
N LEU A 69 5.36 -17.01 -2.78
CA LEU A 69 6.54 -16.79 -1.95
C LEU A 69 6.37 -17.47 -0.59
N LYS A 70 7.42 -18.11 -0.09
CA LYS A 70 7.41 -18.57 1.30
C LYS A 70 7.23 -17.36 2.24
N ALA A 71 6.52 -17.55 3.35
CA ALA A 71 6.20 -16.46 4.28
C ALA A 71 7.46 -15.63 4.67
N TRP A 72 8.58 -16.30 4.94
CA TRP A 72 9.84 -15.63 5.29
C TRP A 72 10.44 -14.83 4.12
N GLN A 73 10.26 -15.29 2.86
CA GLN A 73 10.76 -14.58 1.67
C GLN A 73 9.96 -13.29 1.44
N LYS A 74 8.64 -13.39 1.53
CA LYS A 74 7.74 -12.22 1.44
C LYS A 74 8.07 -11.22 2.54
N PHE A 75 8.18 -11.69 3.77
CA PHE A 75 8.52 -10.84 4.92
C PHE A 75 9.90 -10.18 4.77
N SER A 76 10.91 -10.90 4.27
CA SER A 76 12.25 -10.34 4.02
C SER A 76 12.22 -9.23 2.96
N LEU A 77 11.46 -9.40 1.88
CA LEU A 77 11.31 -8.35 0.86
C LEU A 77 10.60 -7.11 1.42
N GLN A 78 9.55 -7.31 2.22
CA GLN A 78 8.85 -6.22 2.92
C GLN A 78 9.79 -5.49 3.90
N LEU A 79 10.62 -6.24 4.65
CA LEU A 79 11.63 -5.66 5.55
C LEU A 79 12.64 -4.79 4.79
N ILE A 80 13.14 -5.27 3.66
CA ILE A 80 14.10 -4.51 2.83
C ILE A 80 13.44 -3.23 2.30
N ALA A 81 12.25 -3.34 1.73
CA ALA A 81 11.51 -2.18 1.22
C ALA A 81 11.22 -1.15 2.33
N THR A 82 10.77 -1.62 3.49
CA THR A 82 10.51 -0.76 4.66
C THR A 82 11.81 -0.14 5.20
N GLY A 83 12.91 -0.88 5.20
CA GLY A 83 14.23 -0.38 5.62
C GLY A 83 14.71 0.76 4.72
N VAL A 84 14.54 0.63 3.41
CA VAL A 84 14.86 1.71 2.45
C VAL A 84 13.96 2.92 2.69
N LEU A 85 12.68 2.72 2.95
CA LEU A 85 11.75 3.81 3.30
C LEU A 85 12.17 4.51 4.59
N ALA A 86 12.40 3.75 5.64
CA ALA A 86 12.81 4.30 6.95
C ALA A 86 14.13 5.07 6.85
N TYR A 87 15.13 4.53 6.14
CA TYR A 87 16.40 5.21 5.87
C TYR A 87 16.19 6.52 5.12
N ARG A 88 15.34 6.51 4.09
CA ARG A 88 15.06 7.70 3.31
C ARG A 88 14.36 8.78 4.15
N LEU A 89 13.35 8.41 4.93
CA LEU A 89 12.65 9.32 5.85
C LEU A 89 13.63 9.92 6.87
N PHE A 90 14.52 9.09 7.42
CA PHE A 90 15.55 9.54 8.34
C PHE A 90 16.51 10.55 7.68
N ARG A 91 16.98 10.27 6.45
CA ARG A 91 17.89 11.15 5.70
C ARG A 91 17.26 12.48 5.29
N THR A 92 15.96 12.51 5.03
CA THR A 92 15.26 13.74 4.66
C THR A 92 14.84 14.60 5.86
N GLY A 93 15.15 14.15 7.09
CA GLY A 93 14.76 14.86 8.31
C GLY A 93 13.25 14.79 8.60
N ASN A 94 12.50 13.96 7.87
CA ASN A 94 11.06 13.76 8.05
C ASN A 94 10.76 12.72 9.14
N TYR A 95 11.62 12.63 10.14
CA TYR A 95 11.37 11.90 11.38
C TYR A 95 10.88 12.91 12.41
N GLY A 96 9.60 12.95 12.54
CA GLY A 96 8.99 13.98 13.39
C GLY A 96 8.27 13.39 14.58
N ASP A 97 7.71 14.29 15.31
CA ASP A 97 6.82 14.02 16.39
C ASP A 97 5.50 13.50 15.83
N ILE A 98 4.89 12.57 16.53
CA ILE A 98 3.54 12.11 16.21
C ILE A 98 2.54 12.96 16.97
N LEU A 99 1.62 13.57 16.24
CA LEU A 99 0.49 14.22 16.86
C LEU A 99 -0.41 13.16 17.52
N LEU A 100 -0.62 13.29 18.82
CA LEU A 100 -1.53 12.41 19.54
C LEU A 100 -2.97 12.60 19.01
N PRO A 101 -3.66 11.54 18.56
CA PRO A 101 -5.01 11.67 18.06
C PRO A 101 -5.93 12.36 19.06
N PHE A 102 -6.79 13.24 18.56
CA PHE A 102 -7.77 14.01 19.36
C PHE A 102 -7.17 15.05 20.34
N SER A 103 -5.86 15.29 20.33
CA SER A 103 -5.23 16.28 21.22
C SER A 103 -5.28 17.72 20.67
N GLY A 104 -5.61 17.91 19.40
CA GLY A 104 -5.65 19.20 18.74
C GLY A 104 -5.02 19.18 17.34
N SER A 105 -4.55 20.34 16.87
CA SER A 105 -3.79 20.50 15.63
C SER A 105 -2.28 20.32 15.85
N PHE A 106 -1.48 20.34 14.78
CA PHE A 106 -0.03 20.32 14.87
C PHE A 106 0.57 21.53 15.65
N GLU A 107 -0.19 22.63 15.76
CA GLU A 107 0.23 23.82 16.50
C GLU A 107 -0.22 23.79 17.97
N THR A 108 -1.35 23.16 18.27
CA THR A 108 -2.00 23.20 19.59
C THR A 108 -2.08 21.85 20.29
N GLY A 109 -1.82 20.76 19.56
CA GLY A 109 -1.94 19.40 20.04
C GLY A 109 -0.69 18.91 20.77
N ILE A 110 -0.81 17.73 21.37
CA ILE A 110 0.29 17.05 22.07
C ILE A 110 1.11 16.30 21.03
N LEU A 111 2.36 16.71 20.87
CA LEU A 111 3.33 16.04 20.01
C LEU A 111 4.15 15.05 20.83
N LEU A 112 4.21 13.81 20.39
CA LEU A 112 4.99 12.75 20.99
C LEU A 112 6.32 12.61 20.23
N PRO A 113 7.46 13.01 20.81
CA PRO A 113 8.74 12.89 20.15
C PRO A 113 9.18 11.43 20.12
N LEU A 114 9.26 10.85 18.92
CA LEU A 114 9.68 9.45 18.77
C LEU A 114 11.20 9.27 18.84
N GLY A 115 11.98 10.25 18.42
CA GLY A 115 13.44 10.15 18.40
C GLY A 115 13.91 8.82 17.78
N GLY A 116 14.69 8.04 18.52
CA GLY A 116 15.19 6.74 18.08
C GLY A 116 14.13 5.67 17.87
N LEU A 117 12.92 5.83 18.42
CA LEU A 117 11.78 4.93 18.23
C LEU A 117 11.08 5.12 16.87
N PHE A 118 11.43 6.16 16.13
CA PHE A 118 10.84 6.43 14.83
C PHE A 118 11.01 5.26 13.85
N VAL A 119 12.23 4.71 13.76
CA VAL A 119 12.51 3.60 12.84
C VAL A 119 11.69 2.36 13.17
N PRO A 120 11.73 1.81 14.41
CA PRO A 120 10.87 0.67 14.74
C PRO A 120 9.37 0.98 14.61
N PHE A 121 8.95 2.21 14.82
CA PHE A 121 7.57 2.63 14.58
C PHE A 121 7.19 2.55 13.10
N VAL A 122 8.05 3.01 12.18
CA VAL A 122 7.82 2.89 10.73
C VAL A 122 7.69 1.41 10.33
N PHE A 123 8.56 0.54 10.85
CA PHE A 123 8.47 -0.90 10.59
C PHE A 123 7.15 -1.49 11.09
N LEU A 124 6.74 -1.15 12.29
CA LEU A 124 5.48 -1.62 12.86
C LEU A 124 4.28 -1.17 12.02
N VAL A 125 4.23 0.10 11.63
CA VAL A 125 3.11 0.64 10.84
C VAL A 125 3.07 0.02 9.45
N VAL A 126 4.19 0.01 8.72
CA VAL A 126 4.23 -0.47 7.33
C VAL A 126 3.97 -1.96 7.27
N LEU A 127 4.72 -2.76 8.04
CA LEU A 127 4.55 -4.23 8.02
C LEU A 127 3.21 -4.66 8.62
N GLY A 128 2.75 -3.97 9.67
CA GLY A 128 1.45 -4.24 10.28
C GLY A 128 0.30 -3.96 9.31
N THR A 129 0.37 -2.85 8.59
CA THR A 129 -0.64 -2.47 7.58
C THR A 129 -0.62 -3.43 6.40
N ASP A 130 0.54 -3.69 5.81
CA ASP A 130 0.68 -4.54 4.62
C ASP A 130 0.20 -5.98 4.90
N ASN A 131 0.62 -6.56 6.02
CA ASN A 131 0.16 -7.89 6.40
C ASN A 131 -1.31 -7.89 6.88
N GLY A 132 -1.77 -6.84 7.55
CA GLY A 132 -3.16 -6.67 7.94
C GLY A 132 -4.11 -6.64 6.75
N VAL A 133 -3.77 -5.86 5.70
CA VAL A 133 -4.53 -5.83 4.44
C VAL A 133 -4.55 -7.20 3.76
N ASN A 134 -3.43 -7.93 3.79
CA ASN A 134 -3.36 -9.27 3.22
C ASN A 134 -4.32 -10.27 3.89
N PHE A 135 -4.63 -10.12 5.17
CA PHE A 135 -5.66 -10.94 5.86
C PHE A 135 -7.09 -10.63 5.40
N THR A 136 -7.36 -9.43 4.91
CA THR A 136 -8.70 -9.05 4.42
C THR A 136 -8.96 -9.52 2.99
N ALA A 137 -7.96 -10.04 2.30
CA ALA A 137 -8.05 -10.47 0.89
C ALA A 137 -8.87 -11.77 0.67
N GLY A 138 -9.40 -12.38 1.73
CA GLY A 138 -10.16 -13.64 1.64
C GLY A 138 -11.58 -13.53 1.10
N LEU A 139 -12.17 -12.34 1.05
CA LEU A 139 -13.52 -12.10 0.54
C LEU A 139 -13.47 -11.20 -0.70
N ASP A 140 -14.27 -11.57 -1.72
CA ASP A 140 -14.33 -10.81 -2.98
C ASP A 140 -14.79 -9.36 -2.72
N GLY A 141 -13.98 -8.40 -3.16
CA GLY A 141 -14.26 -6.96 -3.05
C GLY A 141 -14.03 -6.34 -1.66
N LEU A 142 -13.94 -7.10 -0.58
CA LEU A 142 -13.78 -6.55 0.78
C LEU A 142 -12.47 -5.74 0.90
N CYS A 143 -11.35 -6.35 0.53
CA CYS A 143 -10.04 -5.69 0.58
C CYS A 143 -10.03 -4.40 -0.25
N SER A 144 -10.54 -4.47 -1.49
CA SER A 144 -10.58 -3.33 -2.40
C SER A 144 -11.50 -2.22 -1.90
N SER A 145 -12.66 -2.56 -1.32
CA SER A 145 -13.61 -1.58 -0.77
C SER A 145 -13.03 -0.84 0.44
N VAL A 146 -12.47 -1.59 1.40
CA VAL A 146 -11.84 -0.99 2.59
C VAL A 146 -10.66 -0.11 2.18
N THR A 147 -9.79 -0.61 1.29
CA THR A 147 -8.64 0.15 0.82
C THR A 147 -9.06 1.40 0.04
N ALA A 148 -10.17 1.36 -0.71
CA ALA A 148 -10.70 2.54 -1.40
C ALA A 148 -11.14 3.64 -0.41
N VAL A 149 -11.79 3.28 0.69
CA VAL A 149 -12.18 4.24 1.75
C VAL A 149 -10.93 4.85 2.40
N VAL A 150 -9.93 4.03 2.71
CA VAL A 150 -8.66 4.50 3.25
C VAL A 150 -7.92 5.41 2.26
N ALA A 151 -7.87 5.04 0.99
CA ALA A 151 -7.25 5.87 -0.06
C ALA A 151 -7.96 7.20 -0.25
N LEU A 152 -9.29 7.23 -0.16
CA LEU A 152 -10.08 8.48 -0.18
C LEU A 152 -9.71 9.39 0.99
N PHE A 153 -9.64 8.85 2.19
CA PHE A 153 -9.21 9.60 3.37
C PHE A 153 -7.81 10.20 3.19
N PHE A 154 -6.84 9.37 2.78
CA PHE A 154 -5.48 9.85 2.56
C PHE A 154 -5.38 10.83 1.39
N ALA A 155 -6.18 10.69 0.33
CA ALA A 155 -6.24 11.67 -0.74
C ALA A 155 -6.70 13.04 -0.22
N ALA A 156 -7.76 13.08 0.60
CA ALA A 156 -8.27 14.31 1.19
C ALA A 156 -7.24 14.96 2.14
N VAL A 157 -6.62 14.17 3.02
CA VAL A 157 -5.58 14.65 3.94
C VAL A 157 -4.34 15.13 3.19
N ALA A 158 -3.89 14.38 2.19
CA ALA A 158 -2.71 14.73 1.40
C ALA A 158 -2.90 16.01 0.60
N CYS A 159 -4.08 16.26 0.04
CA CYS A 159 -4.38 17.54 -0.62
C CYS A 159 -4.17 18.75 0.29
N ARG A 160 -4.36 18.57 1.61
CA ARG A 160 -4.25 19.67 2.58
C ARG A 160 -2.85 19.79 3.19
N PHE A 161 -2.21 18.65 3.52
CA PHE A 161 -0.99 18.63 4.34
C PHE A 161 0.26 18.13 3.61
N THR A 162 0.11 17.29 2.60
CA THR A 162 1.23 16.64 1.88
C THR A 162 0.92 16.54 0.38
N PRO A 163 0.94 17.66 -0.36
CA PRO A 163 0.54 17.67 -1.77
C PRO A 163 1.25 16.65 -2.64
N GLY A 164 2.50 16.27 -2.28
CA GLY A 164 3.26 15.24 -2.99
C GLY A 164 2.67 13.82 -2.89
N ALA A 165 1.91 13.52 -1.84
CA ALA A 165 1.25 12.22 -1.67
C ALA A 165 -0.15 12.15 -2.30
N ALA A 166 -0.78 13.30 -2.57
CA ALA A 166 -2.14 13.37 -3.11
C ALA A 166 -2.31 12.66 -4.46
N PRO A 167 -1.40 12.79 -5.46
CA PRO A 167 -1.51 12.09 -6.73
C PRO A 167 -1.51 10.57 -6.57
N VAL A 168 -0.67 10.03 -5.68
CA VAL A 168 -0.59 8.58 -5.43
C VAL A 168 -1.88 8.07 -4.80
N SER A 169 -2.36 8.75 -3.74
CA SER A 169 -3.60 8.37 -3.05
C SER A 169 -4.80 8.43 -4.00
N GLY A 170 -4.88 9.47 -4.85
CA GLY A 170 -5.92 9.61 -5.87
C GLY A 170 -5.83 8.54 -6.95
N ALA A 171 -4.62 8.19 -7.41
CA ALA A 171 -4.41 7.15 -8.41
C ALA A 171 -4.77 5.75 -7.85
N VAL A 172 -4.41 5.47 -6.59
CA VAL A 172 -4.81 4.23 -5.89
C VAL A 172 -6.32 4.15 -5.79
N LEU A 173 -6.98 5.22 -5.34
CA LEU A 173 -8.44 5.28 -5.26
C LEU A 173 -9.09 5.02 -6.61
N GLY A 174 -8.65 5.70 -7.67
CA GLY A 174 -9.18 5.51 -9.02
C GLY A 174 -8.99 4.10 -9.54
N ALA A 175 -7.82 3.50 -9.33
CA ALA A 175 -7.55 2.12 -9.71
C ALA A 175 -8.45 1.11 -8.99
N LEU A 176 -8.68 1.32 -7.67
CA LEU A 176 -9.54 0.46 -6.85
C LEU A 176 -11.01 0.60 -7.24
N LEU A 177 -11.51 1.82 -7.49
CA LEU A 177 -12.88 2.04 -7.94
C LEU A 177 -13.10 1.40 -9.32
N GLY A 178 -12.16 1.56 -10.26
CA GLY A 178 -12.20 0.88 -11.54
C GLY A 178 -12.22 -0.65 -11.39
N PHE A 179 -11.40 -1.19 -10.51
CA PHE A 179 -11.38 -2.62 -10.24
C PHE A 179 -12.73 -3.11 -9.67
N LEU A 180 -13.31 -2.40 -8.70
CA LEU A 180 -14.60 -2.76 -8.10
C LEU A 180 -15.75 -2.73 -9.11
N LEU A 181 -15.75 -1.76 -10.05
CA LEU A 181 -16.79 -1.65 -11.06
C LEU A 181 -16.78 -2.78 -12.09
N PHE A 182 -15.62 -3.38 -12.36
CA PHE A 182 -15.48 -4.41 -13.41
C PHE A 182 -15.28 -5.83 -12.89
N HIS A 183 -15.02 -6.02 -11.58
CA HIS A 183 -14.70 -7.33 -11.00
C HIS A 183 -15.60 -7.73 -9.83
N CYS A 184 -16.46 -6.86 -9.37
CA CYS A 184 -17.54 -7.13 -8.43
C CYS A 184 -18.87 -6.83 -9.09
#